data_5b99a6355025f7c6be9023ea1038a81a
#
_entry.id   5b99a6355025f7c6be9023ea1038a81a
#
_cell.length_a   1.000
_cell.length_b   1.000
_cell.length_c   1.000
_cell.angle_alpha   90.00
_cell.angle_beta   90.00
_cell.angle_gamma   90.00
#
_symmetry.space_group_name_H-M   'P 1'
#
loop_
_entity.id
_entity.type
_entity.pdbx_description
1 polymer ?
#
loop_
_entity_poly.entity_id
_entity_poly.type
_entity_poly.pdbx_seq_one_letter_code
_entity_poly.pdbx_strand_id
1 'polypeptide(L)'
;AGGYIQIEIPPCEIKFDEIDITAHPEEHETPDKFKAEWDKFGLWPLVMKNNETVERAYSMASYPAEGREIMLNVRIATPPWDRAKNSWMNVNPGIASSYIFNQKKGDKVVISGPYGEFFINPSESEMLYVGGGAGMAPMRSHLYHLFKTLKTGRKVTYWYGGRSKRELFYLD
;
A
#
# COMPACT_ATOMS: atom_id res chain seq x y z
N ALA A 1 10.21 7.74 -11.95
CA ALA A 1 9.57 7.89 -10.63
C ALA A 1 8.13 8.37 -10.83
N GLY A 2 7.19 7.94 -9.96
CA GLY A 2 5.80 8.38 -9.98
C GLY A 2 4.82 7.51 -10.80
N GLY A 3 5.28 6.47 -11.45
CA GLY A 3 4.41 5.53 -12.16
C GLY A 3 3.67 4.56 -11.23
N TYR A 4 2.74 3.80 -11.82
CA TYR A 4 2.01 2.73 -11.16
C TYR A 4 2.08 1.44 -11.96
N ILE A 5 1.77 0.33 -11.32
CA ILE A 5 1.55 -0.97 -11.96
C ILE A 5 0.09 -1.37 -11.79
N GLN A 6 -0.38 -2.25 -12.65
CA GLN A 6 -1.61 -3.01 -12.44
C GLN A 6 -1.25 -4.41 -11.95
N ILE A 7 -2.01 -4.88 -10.97
CA ILE A 7 -1.91 -6.25 -10.45
C ILE A 7 -3.15 -6.99 -10.91
N GLU A 8 -2.95 -8.12 -11.56
CA GLU A 8 -4.01 -9.04 -11.93
C GLU A 8 -4.35 -9.95 -10.74
N ILE A 9 -5.61 -10.00 -10.40
CA ILE A 9 -6.15 -10.85 -9.34
C ILE A 9 -7.04 -11.91 -9.99
N PRO A 10 -6.65 -13.18 -9.96
CA PRO A 10 -7.47 -14.27 -10.49
C PRO A 10 -8.70 -14.52 -9.64
N PRO A 11 -9.67 -15.33 -10.12
CA PRO A 11 -10.72 -15.86 -9.28
C PRO A 11 -10.14 -16.58 -8.07
N CYS A 12 -10.57 -16.18 -6.86
CA CYS A 12 -10.08 -16.75 -5.62
C CYS A 12 -11.03 -16.46 -4.44
N GLU A 13 -10.91 -17.26 -3.40
CA GLU A 13 -11.51 -17.00 -2.10
C GLU A 13 -10.39 -16.92 -1.06
N ILE A 14 -10.40 -15.88 -0.23
CA ILE A 14 -9.38 -15.64 0.78
C ILE A 14 -10.05 -15.44 2.12
N LYS A 15 -9.73 -16.29 3.05
CA LYS A 15 -10.16 -16.19 4.44
C LYS A 15 -9.14 -15.39 5.22
N PHE A 16 -9.61 -14.45 6.03
CA PHE A 16 -8.71 -13.58 6.78
C PHE A 16 -7.95 -14.32 7.88
N ASP A 17 -8.48 -15.44 8.38
CA ASP A 17 -7.78 -16.30 9.33
C ASP A 17 -6.59 -17.07 8.73
N GLU A 18 -6.47 -17.11 7.40
CA GLU A 18 -5.34 -17.71 6.67
C GLU A 18 -4.25 -16.69 6.30
N ILE A 19 -4.51 -15.39 6.47
CA ILE A 19 -3.54 -14.32 6.18
C ILE A 19 -2.48 -14.28 7.29
N ASP A 20 -1.22 -14.32 6.90
CA ASP A 20 -0.09 -14.11 7.80
C ASP A 20 0.06 -12.62 8.11
N ILE A 21 -0.24 -12.23 9.35
CA ILE A 21 -0.11 -10.86 9.86
C ILE A 21 1.11 -10.67 10.75
N THR A 22 2.04 -11.60 10.73
CA THR A 22 3.28 -11.51 11.50
C THR A 22 4.06 -10.26 11.09
N ALA A 23 4.48 -9.46 12.06
CA ALA A 23 5.30 -8.28 11.79
C ALA A 23 6.68 -8.68 11.23
N HIS A 24 7.17 -7.90 10.26
CA HIS A 24 8.49 -8.16 9.69
C HIS A 24 9.59 -7.95 10.74
N PRO A 25 10.56 -8.85 10.87
CA PRO A 25 11.60 -8.76 11.91
C PRO A 25 12.45 -7.48 11.86
N GLU A 26 12.63 -6.92 10.67
CA GLU A 26 13.43 -5.70 10.46
C GLU A 26 12.75 -4.43 10.99
N GLU A 27 11.46 -4.48 11.29
CA GLU A 27 10.70 -3.35 11.83
C GLU A 27 10.85 -3.18 13.35
N HIS A 28 11.69 -3.97 14.01
CA HIS A 28 11.86 -3.99 15.48
C HIS A 28 10.55 -4.16 16.26
N GLU A 29 9.57 -4.76 15.63
CA GLU A 29 8.23 -4.96 16.18
C GLU A 29 8.07 -6.39 16.73
N THR A 30 7.16 -6.55 17.70
CA THR A 30 6.81 -7.89 18.17
C THR A 30 6.05 -8.65 17.08
N PRO A 31 6.32 -9.96 16.89
CA PRO A 31 5.69 -10.74 15.80
C PRO A 31 4.15 -10.67 15.81
N ASP A 32 3.54 -10.52 16.98
CA ASP A 32 2.09 -10.49 17.19
C ASP A 32 1.51 -9.07 17.29
N LYS A 33 2.28 -8.04 16.91
CA LYS A 33 1.90 -6.63 16.97
C LYS A 33 0.50 -6.37 16.44
N PHE A 34 0.14 -6.97 15.32
CA PHE A 34 -1.13 -6.72 14.64
C PHE A 34 -2.27 -7.59 15.16
N LYS A 35 -1.98 -8.66 15.89
CA LYS A 35 -2.99 -9.60 16.37
C LYS A 35 -4.04 -8.93 17.28
N ALA A 36 -3.60 -8.09 18.19
CA ALA A 36 -4.51 -7.38 19.09
C ALA A 36 -5.52 -6.47 18.34
N GLU A 37 -5.11 -5.87 17.24
CA GLU A 37 -6.00 -5.07 16.40
C GLU A 37 -6.98 -5.96 15.60
N TRP A 38 -6.52 -7.08 15.07
CA TRP A 38 -7.37 -8.05 14.38
C TRP A 38 -8.41 -8.67 15.32
N ASP A 39 -8.02 -9.02 16.54
CA ASP A 39 -8.93 -9.48 17.60
C ASP A 39 -9.97 -8.41 17.96
N LYS A 40 -9.48 -7.17 18.21
CA LYS A 40 -10.33 -6.03 18.58
C LYS A 40 -11.39 -5.70 17.55
N PHE A 41 -11.03 -5.75 16.28
CA PHE A 41 -11.92 -5.41 15.17
C PHE A 41 -12.65 -6.63 14.60
N GLY A 42 -12.39 -7.85 15.11
CA GLY A 42 -13.05 -9.07 14.66
C GLY A 42 -12.84 -9.32 13.18
N LEU A 43 -11.58 -9.28 12.71
CA LEU A 43 -11.26 -9.42 11.28
C LEU A 43 -11.18 -10.89 10.84
N TRP A 44 -10.88 -11.81 11.74
CA TRP A 44 -10.65 -13.23 11.44
C TRP A 44 -11.77 -13.93 10.67
N PRO A 45 -13.07 -13.69 10.95
CA PRO A 45 -14.15 -14.37 10.23
C PRO A 45 -14.45 -13.78 8.85
N LEU A 46 -13.75 -12.73 8.44
CA LEU A 46 -13.97 -12.12 7.13
C LEU A 46 -13.49 -13.05 6.02
N VAL A 47 -14.24 -13.10 4.93
CA VAL A 47 -13.92 -13.85 3.72
C VAL A 47 -14.08 -12.95 2.52
N MET A 48 -13.03 -12.81 1.73
CA MET A 48 -13.07 -12.14 0.43
C MET A 48 -13.32 -13.16 -0.68
N LYS A 49 -14.24 -12.86 -1.58
CA LYS A 49 -14.54 -13.67 -2.76
C LYS A 49 -14.33 -12.87 -4.04
N ASN A 50 -13.65 -13.47 -4.98
CA ASN A 50 -13.47 -12.94 -6.33
C ASN A 50 -13.81 -14.02 -7.35
N ASN A 51 -14.83 -13.79 -8.17
CA ASN A 51 -15.33 -14.79 -9.12
C ASN A 51 -14.79 -14.60 -10.55
N GLU A 52 -14.09 -13.51 -10.80
CA GLU A 52 -13.55 -13.17 -12.12
C GLU A 52 -12.16 -12.56 -12.01
N THR A 53 -11.40 -12.61 -13.09
CA THR A 53 -10.11 -11.90 -13.14
C THR A 53 -10.35 -10.39 -13.15
N VAL A 54 -9.73 -9.70 -12.21
CA VAL A 54 -9.78 -8.23 -12.11
C VAL A 54 -8.39 -7.63 -12.01
N GLU A 55 -8.23 -6.40 -12.44
CA GLU A 55 -6.98 -5.64 -12.31
C GLU A 55 -7.16 -4.45 -11.37
N ARG A 56 -6.13 -4.14 -10.60
CA ARG A 56 -6.10 -2.94 -9.75
C ARG A 56 -4.75 -2.24 -9.82
N ALA A 57 -4.81 -0.91 -9.92
CA ALA A 57 -3.65 -0.06 -10.01
C ALA A 57 -3.06 0.26 -8.63
N TYR A 58 -1.74 0.19 -8.53
CA TYR A 58 -0.97 0.57 -7.35
C TYR A 58 0.22 1.43 -7.73
N SER A 59 0.30 2.63 -7.16
CA SER A 59 1.46 3.49 -7.32
C SER A 59 2.70 2.86 -6.70
N MET A 60 3.81 2.93 -7.41
CA MET A 60 5.09 2.42 -6.92
C MET A 60 5.72 3.40 -5.92
N ALA A 61 6.09 2.89 -4.76
CA ALA A 61 6.88 3.63 -3.76
C ALA A 61 8.38 3.55 -4.06
N SER A 62 8.84 2.48 -4.71
CA SER A 62 10.21 2.37 -5.20
C SER A 62 10.50 3.39 -6.30
N TYR A 63 11.76 3.82 -6.39
CA TYR A 63 12.22 4.69 -7.47
C TYR A 63 13.21 3.92 -8.37
N PRO A 64 13.47 4.38 -9.61
CA PRO A 64 14.20 3.57 -10.61
C PRO A 64 15.56 3.03 -10.17
N ALA A 65 16.30 3.73 -9.31
CA ALA A 65 17.62 3.29 -8.87
C ALA A 65 17.58 2.20 -7.77
N GLU A 66 16.42 1.84 -7.24
CA GLU A 66 16.26 0.65 -6.36
C GLU A 66 16.29 -0.67 -7.14
N GLY A 67 16.39 -0.60 -8.46
CA GLY A 67 16.64 -1.75 -9.32
C GLY A 67 15.35 -2.48 -9.72
N ARG A 68 15.32 -3.81 -9.50
CA ARG A 68 14.22 -4.68 -9.97
C ARG A 68 13.13 -4.91 -8.93
N GLU A 69 13.18 -4.21 -7.81
CA GLU A 69 12.20 -4.33 -6.74
C GLU A 69 11.09 -3.30 -6.91
N ILE A 70 9.85 -3.76 -6.76
CA ILE A 70 8.67 -2.91 -6.76
C ILE A 70 8.12 -2.86 -5.34
N MET A 71 8.16 -1.68 -4.74
CA MET A 71 7.59 -1.43 -3.42
C MET A 71 6.24 -0.76 -3.57
N LEU A 72 5.26 -1.27 -2.84
CA LEU A 72 3.89 -0.74 -2.82
C LEU A 72 3.47 -0.40 -1.39
N ASN A 73 2.62 0.61 -1.24
CA ASN A 73 1.92 0.89 0.00
C ASN A 73 0.50 0.36 -0.10
N VAL A 74 0.21 -0.73 0.59
CA VAL A 74 -1.10 -1.37 0.53
C VAL A 74 -1.76 -1.37 1.90
N ARG A 75 -2.99 -0.90 1.95
CA ARG A 75 -3.84 -0.99 3.13
C ARG A 75 -4.90 -2.05 2.92
N ILE A 76 -5.05 -2.97 3.86
CA ILE A 76 -6.14 -3.94 3.79
C ILE A 76 -7.49 -3.21 3.88
N ALA A 77 -8.37 -3.48 2.93
CA ALA A 77 -9.71 -2.87 2.86
C ALA A 77 -10.73 -3.83 3.44
N THR A 78 -11.20 -3.50 4.64
CA THR A 78 -12.30 -4.21 5.31
C THR A 78 -13.66 -3.71 4.84
N PRO A 79 -14.74 -4.46 5.04
CA PRO A 79 -16.09 -3.93 4.89
C PRO A 79 -16.30 -2.68 5.74
N PRO A 80 -17.25 -1.79 5.40
CA PRO A 80 -17.63 -0.70 6.28
C PRO A 80 -18.20 -1.22 7.60
N TRP A 81 -17.94 -0.48 8.67
CA TRP A 81 -18.49 -0.81 9.98
C TRP A 81 -19.91 -0.24 10.14
N ASP A 82 -20.88 -1.11 10.41
CA ASP A 82 -22.26 -0.72 10.76
C ASP A 82 -22.32 -0.39 12.26
N ARG A 83 -22.37 0.89 12.56
CA ARG A 83 -22.42 1.36 13.96
C ARG A 83 -23.72 0.99 14.67
N ALA A 84 -24.83 0.86 13.94
CA ALA A 84 -26.12 0.52 14.51
C ALA A 84 -26.18 -0.96 14.93
N LYS A 85 -25.54 -1.83 14.14
CA LYS A 85 -25.49 -3.27 14.40
C LYS A 85 -24.25 -3.71 15.17
N ASN A 86 -23.31 -2.79 15.37
CA ASN A 86 -22.00 -3.07 15.97
C ASN A 86 -21.29 -4.27 15.30
N SER A 87 -21.29 -4.29 13.97
CA SER A 87 -20.71 -5.37 13.16
C SER A 87 -20.25 -4.86 11.80
N TRP A 88 -19.44 -5.65 11.11
CA TRP A 88 -19.12 -5.39 9.71
C TRP A 88 -20.38 -5.49 8.85
N MET A 89 -20.51 -4.60 7.87
CA MET A 89 -21.55 -4.74 6.84
C MET A 89 -21.29 -6.01 6.03
N ASN A 90 -22.38 -6.64 5.57
CA ASN A 90 -22.29 -7.84 4.74
C ASN A 90 -21.98 -7.47 3.28
N VAL A 91 -20.76 -6.96 3.07
CA VAL A 91 -20.19 -6.66 1.76
C VAL A 91 -18.82 -7.29 1.67
N ASN A 92 -18.40 -7.58 0.45
CA ASN A 92 -17.10 -8.22 0.20
C ASN A 92 -15.94 -7.32 0.66
N PRO A 93 -14.93 -7.82 1.36
CA PRO A 93 -13.68 -7.10 1.59
C PRO A 93 -13.00 -6.70 0.28
N GLY A 94 -12.04 -5.79 0.36
CA GLY A 94 -11.30 -5.34 -0.82
C GLY A 94 -10.55 -6.47 -1.51
N ILE A 95 -10.91 -6.76 -2.76
CA ILE A 95 -10.40 -7.90 -3.53
C ILE A 95 -8.87 -7.85 -3.62
N ALA A 96 -8.33 -6.77 -4.15
CA ALA A 96 -6.89 -6.69 -4.41
C ALA A 96 -6.07 -6.63 -3.11
N SER A 97 -6.51 -5.88 -2.10
CA SER A 97 -5.78 -5.81 -0.84
C SER A 97 -5.78 -7.14 -0.11
N SER A 98 -6.91 -7.87 -0.08
CA SER A 98 -6.96 -9.21 0.52
C SER A 98 -6.05 -10.18 -0.24
N TYR A 99 -6.07 -10.13 -1.58
CA TYR A 99 -5.18 -10.95 -2.41
C TYR A 99 -3.71 -10.67 -2.11
N ILE A 100 -3.30 -9.39 -2.06
CA ILE A 100 -1.91 -9.01 -1.79
C ILE A 100 -1.47 -9.46 -0.39
N PHE A 101 -2.32 -9.24 0.63
CA PHE A 101 -2.02 -9.65 1.99
C PHE A 101 -1.92 -11.18 2.18
N ASN A 102 -2.57 -11.95 1.31
CA ASN A 102 -2.49 -13.41 1.34
C ASN A 102 -1.25 -13.97 0.63
N GLN A 103 -0.51 -13.15 -0.13
CA GLN A 103 0.71 -13.61 -0.80
C GLN A 103 1.81 -13.94 0.21
N LYS A 104 2.57 -14.98 -0.10
CA LYS A 104 3.72 -15.43 0.69
C LYS A 104 4.99 -15.28 -0.14
N LYS A 105 6.11 -15.20 0.55
CA LYS A 105 7.41 -15.13 -0.12
C LYS A 105 7.58 -16.31 -1.08
N GLY A 106 7.80 -16.00 -2.36
CA GLY A 106 7.96 -16.97 -3.44
C GLY A 106 6.71 -17.10 -4.32
N ASP A 107 5.57 -16.57 -3.94
CA ASP A 107 4.38 -16.57 -4.79
C ASP A 107 4.60 -15.68 -6.02
N LYS A 108 3.96 -16.06 -7.12
CA LYS A 108 4.01 -15.31 -8.37
C LYS A 108 2.77 -14.46 -8.53
N VAL A 109 2.98 -13.19 -8.81
CA VAL A 109 1.91 -12.23 -9.08
C VAL A 109 2.07 -11.71 -10.50
N VAL A 110 0.97 -11.69 -11.26
CA VAL A 110 0.95 -11.13 -12.61
C VAL A 110 0.78 -9.62 -12.49
N ILE A 111 1.70 -8.90 -13.10
CA ILE A 111 1.69 -7.42 -13.12
C ILE A 111 1.85 -6.92 -14.54
N SER A 112 1.32 -5.74 -14.81
CA SER A 112 1.54 -4.99 -16.04
C SER A 112 1.96 -3.55 -15.73
N GLY A 113 2.62 -2.89 -16.68
CA GLY A 113 3.13 -1.53 -16.51
C GLY A 113 4.61 -1.39 -16.84
N PRO A 114 5.26 -0.28 -16.42
CA PRO A 114 4.71 0.83 -15.64
C PRO A 114 3.78 1.73 -16.45
N TYR A 115 2.79 2.30 -15.79
CA TYR A 115 1.83 3.26 -16.36
C TYR A 115 1.86 4.58 -15.59
N GLY A 116 1.09 5.57 -16.08
CA GLY A 116 0.81 6.83 -15.39
C GLY A 116 1.64 8.01 -15.89
N GLU A 117 1.20 9.20 -15.50
CA GLU A 117 1.77 10.49 -15.92
C GLU A 117 2.12 11.40 -14.74
N PHE A 118 2.08 10.89 -13.53
CA PHE A 118 2.46 11.65 -12.35
C PHE A 118 3.97 11.72 -12.23
N PHE A 119 4.57 12.56 -13.11
CA PHE A 119 6.01 12.74 -13.17
C PHE A 119 6.47 14.02 -12.47
N ILE A 120 7.75 14.04 -12.07
CA ILE A 120 8.40 15.26 -11.59
C ILE A 120 8.42 16.30 -12.71
N ASN A 121 7.87 17.48 -12.44
CA ASN A 121 7.93 18.57 -13.41
C ASN A 121 9.39 19.03 -13.60
N PRO A 122 9.93 19.00 -14.84
CA PRO A 122 11.29 19.43 -15.12
C PRO A 122 11.39 20.96 -15.09
N SER A 123 11.57 21.52 -13.92
CA SER A 123 11.75 22.96 -13.69
C SER A 123 12.67 23.18 -12.50
N GLU A 124 13.17 24.40 -12.32
CA GLU A 124 13.96 24.83 -11.16
C GLU A 124 13.10 25.46 -10.05
N SER A 125 11.79 25.51 -10.23
CA SER A 125 10.86 26.07 -9.23
C SER A 125 10.82 25.23 -7.96
N GLU A 126 10.42 25.86 -6.85
CA GLU A 126 10.10 25.15 -5.61
C GLU A 126 9.05 24.06 -5.85
N MET A 127 9.12 23.01 -5.07
CA MET A 127 8.17 21.91 -5.10
C MET A 127 7.39 21.83 -3.80
N LEU A 128 6.08 21.73 -3.91
CA LEU A 128 5.19 21.46 -2.79
C LEU A 128 4.49 20.12 -3.03
N TYR A 129 4.74 19.18 -2.14
CA TYR A 129 4.04 17.90 -2.10
C TYR A 129 2.99 17.91 -1.01
N VAL A 130 1.81 17.42 -1.32
CA VAL A 130 0.72 17.21 -0.36
C VAL A 130 0.23 15.78 -0.54
N GLY A 131 0.33 14.98 0.50
CA GLY A 131 -0.04 13.57 0.45
C GLY A 131 -0.60 13.06 1.76
N GLY A 132 -1.24 11.89 1.71
CA GLY A 132 -1.78 11.22 2.89
C GLY A 132 -1.91 9.72 2.69
N GLY A 133 -1.68 8.95 3.77
CA GLY A 133 -1.82 7.51 3.75
C GLY A 133 -1.02 6.85 2.63
N ALA A 134 -1.64 5.91 1.90
CA ALA A 134 -1.01 5.20 0.78
C ALA A 134 -0.55 6.10 -0.37
N GLY A 135 -1.08 7.34 -0.48
CA GLY A 135 -0.61 8.36 -1.43
C GLY A 135 0.85 8.78 -1.22
N MET A 136 1.49 8.36 -0.11
CA MET A 136 2.93 8.50 0.07
C MET A 136 3.75 7.69 -0.95
N ALA A 137 3.20 6.64 -1.55
CA ALA A 137 3.95 5.78 -2.48
C ALA A 137 4.61 6.58 -3.62
N PRO A 138 3.88 7.28 -4.50
CA PRO A 138 4.51 8.05 -5.56
C PRO A 138 5.36 9.21 -5.05
N MET A 139 5.02 9.78 -3.88
CA MET A 139 5.81 10.85 -3.26
C MET A 139 7.19 10.36 -2.83
N ARG A 140 7.26 9.17 -2.19
CA ARG A 140 8.53 8.53 -1.85
C ARG A 140 9.39 8.32 -3.10
N SER A 141 8.79 7.77 -4.16
CA SER A 141 9.48 7.54 -5.43
C SER A 141 10.07 8.84 -6.00
N HIS A 142 9.32 9.94 -5.98
CA HIS A 142 9.79 11.26 -6.41
C HIS A 142 10.91 11.80 -5.51
N LEU A 143 10.70 11.81 -4.19
CA LEU A 143 11.67 12.39 -3.25
C LEU A 143 13.02 11.66 -3.31
N TYR A 144 13.00 10.33 -3.34
CA TYR A 144 14.21 9.54 -3.48
C TYR A 144 14.92 9.78 -4.81
N HIS A 145 14.17 9.86 -5.91
CA HIS A 145 14.73 10.19 -7.21
C HIS A 145 15.36 11.59 -7.24
N LEU A 146 14.67 12.60 -6.69
CA LEU A 146 15.14 13.98 -6.60
C LEU A 146 16.43 14.09 -5.79
N PHE A 147 16.45 13.51 -4.59
CA PHE A 147 17.56 13.71 -3.67
C PHE A 147 18.70 12.70 -3.86
N LYS A 148 18.41 11.43 -4.17
CA LYS A 148 19.43 10.40 -4.29
C LYS A 148 20.00 10.29 -5.70
N THR A 149 19.17 10.47 -6.73
CA THR A 149 19.64 10.36 -8.14
C THR A 149 20.00 11.70 -8.73
N LEU A 150 19.09 12.67 -8.72
CA LEU A 150 19.28 13.98 -9.34
C LEU A 150 20.07 14.93 -8.45
N LYS A 151 20.16 14.65 -7.16
CA LYS A 151 20.84 15.50 -6.16
C LYS A 151 20.40 16.97 -6.28
N THR A 152 19.09 17.17 -6.42
CA THR A 152 18.51 18.49 -6.68
C THR A 152 18.82 19.50 -5.59
N GLY A 153 19.09 20.75 -5.97
CA GLY A 153 19.15 21.88 -5.06
C GLY A 153 17.81 22.61 -4.87
N ARG A 154 16.75 22.13 -5.51
CA ARG A 154 15.43 22.76 -5.40
C ARG A 154 14.90 22.65 -3.98
N LYS A 155 14.23 23.69 -3.52
CA LYS A 155 13.50 23.65 -2.26
C LYS A 155 12.28 22.75 -2.40
N VAL A 156 12.16 21.77 -1.52
CA VAL A 156 11.05 20.83 -1.49
C VAL A 156 10.36 20.92 -0.14
N THR A 157 9.06 21.18 -0.15
CA THR A 157 8.21 21.17 1.04
C THR A 157 7.22 20.00 0.91
N TYR A 158 7.06 19.23 1.98
CA TYR A 158 6.13 18.11 1.99
C TYR A 158 5.17 18.20 3.17
N TRP A 159 3.87 18.22 2.86
CA TRP A 159 2.78 18.13 3.83
C TRP A 159 2.23 16.72 3.80
N TYR A 160 2.44 16.00 4.89
CA TYR A 160 2.00 14.61 5.00
C TYR A 160 0.94 14.45 6.08
N GLY A 161 -0.30 14.10 5.67
CA GLY A 161 -1.45 13.92 6.55
C GLY A 161 -1.68 12.45 6.92
N GLY A 162 -1.97 12.20 8.19
CA GLY A 162 -2.40 10.91 8.71
C GLY A 162 -3.32 11.11 9.92
N ARG A 163 -4.19 10.14 10.23
CA ARG A 163 -5.06 10.18 11.40
C ARG A 163 -4.29 9.98 12.70
N SER A 164 -3.15 9.33 12.61
CA SER A 164 -2.20 9.13 13.72
C SER A 164 -0.78 8.96 13.18
N LYS A 165 0.23 9.10 14.05
CA LYS A 165 1.63 8.83 13.68
C LYS A 165 1.85 7.40 13.17
N ARG A 166 1.08 6.43 13.65
CA ARG A 166 1.17 5.03 13.23
C ARG A 166 0.73 4.79 11.77
N GLU A 167 0.02 5.74 11.17
CA GLU A 167 -0.45 5.66 9.78
C GLU A 167 0.46 6.41 8.81
N LEU A 168 1.55 7.00 9.30
CA LEU A 168 2.54 7.68 8.48
C LEU A 168 3.63 6.68 8.08
N PHE A 169 3.86 6.52 6.78
CA PHE A 169 4.93 5.69 6.23
C PHE A 169 6.24 6.49 6.13
N TYR A 170 7.37 5.81 6.29
CA TYR A 170 8.72 6.35 6.01
C TYR A 170 9.05 7.62 6.82
N LEU A 171 8.81 7.58 8.14
CA LEU A 171 9.19 8.66 9.05
C LEU A 171 10.61 8.57 9.56
N ASP A 172 11.31 7.47 9.29
CA ASP A 172 12.67 7.16 9.74
C ASP A 172 13.74 7.81 8.86
#